data_2b66f420fdce769207c8fc6f97c7b563
#
_entry.id   2b66f420fdce769207c8fc6f97c7b563
#
_cell.length_a   1.000
_cell.length_b   1.000
_cell.length_c   1.000
_cell.angle_alpha   90.00
_cell.angle_beta   90.00
_cell.angle_gamma   90.00
#
_symmetry.space_group_name_H-M   'P 1'
#
loop_
_entity.id
_entity.type
_entity.pdbx_description
1 polymer ?
#
loop_
_entity_poly.entity_id
_entity_poly.type
_entity_poly.pdbx_seq_one_letter_code
_entity_poly.pdbx_strand_id
1 'polypeptide(L)'
;GGSAEHLMKMSPEARKSLLKELFDPQQGIGISCIRLTLGASDLNSFVFSYDDMPAGKEDFELKQFSLAQDLHDVVPVMREILAINPDIQILSSPWSAPAWMKTNADVRGGQLRKECYGVYADYFVRYVEAMRDHGIDIDAVTVQNEPLNSRNTPSMYWFAFEQADFIKNYLGPKFREAGLSTGIVVFDHNCDRPDYALAVYNDPEAAKYVTGAAFHHYRGDLSAMSYVHEARPDKEIYFTEQMTTERPGQRQIAIAPAVERLIVGIMRNWSRNVVLWNLAADPLNDPHTDNGGCSMCQGALTIDKDSVSRNLAYYVIAHASKFVRPGSVRIASTAPGDRSVSICEDEQRPNVFRTNVTEHAGVAANVAVRT
;
A
#
# COMPACT_ATOMS: atom_id res chain seq x y z
N GLY A 1 -0.45 8.24 8.20
CA GLY A 1 -1.72 8.86 7.93
C GLY A 1 -2.78 8.63 8.98
N GLY A 2 -4.05 8.82 8.60
CA GLY A 2 -5.19 8.88 9.52
C GLY A 2 -5.36 7.70 10.48
N SER A 3 -4.97 6.49 10.06
CA SER A 3 -4.99 5.34 10.98
C SER A 3 -4.04 5.55 12.18
N ALA A 4 -2.88 6.17 11.97
CA ALA A 4 -1.94 6.48 13.05
C ALA A 4 -2.51 7.58 13.97
N GLU A 5 -3.25 8.55 13.43
CA GLU A 5 -3.96 9.55 14.23
C GLU A 5 -4.92 8.90 15.24
N HIS A 6 -5.67 7.86 14.82
CA HIS A 6 -6.55 7.12 15.73
C HIS A 6 -5.79 6.31 16.76
N LEU A 7 -4.74 5.60 16.33
CA LEU A 7 -3.91 4.81 17.23
C LEU A 7 -3.27 5.68 18.32
N MET A 8 -2.82 6.90 17.99
CA MET A 8 -2.25 7.82 18.97
C MET A 8 -3.27 8.42 19.96
N LYS A 9 -4.56 8.41 19.61
CA LYS A 9 -5.65 8.85 20.53
C LYS A 9 -6.05 7.76 21.54
N MET A 10 -5.60 6.51 21.34
CA MET A 10 -5.83 5.41 22.29
C MET A 10 -4.93 5.56 23.54
N SER A 11 -5.37 4.96 24.65
CA SER A 11 -4.45 4.79 25.79
C SER A 11 -3.24 3.95 25.38
N PRO A 12 -2.04 4.17 25.95
CA PRO A 12 -0.85 3.42 25.60
C PRO A 12 -1.02 1.90 25.76
N GLU A 13 -1.75 1.47 26.80
CA GLU A 13 -2.02 0.06 27.09
C GLU A 13 -2.91 -0.58 26.02
N ALA A 14 -4.02 0.07 25.67
CA ALA A 14 -4.94 -0.41 24.65
C ALA A 14 -4.25 -0.47 23.27
N ARG A 15 -3.52 0.59 22.90
CA ARG A 15 -2.73 0.66 21.68
C ARG A 15 -1.69 -0.46 21.60
N LYS A 16 -0.89 -0.65 22.63
CA LYS A 16 0.11 -1.72 22.68
C LYS A 16 -0.50 -3.11 22.53
N SER A 17 -1.64 -3.36 23.18
CA SER A 17 -2.37 -4.62 23.04
C SER A 17 -2.86 -4.84 21.63
N LEU A 18 -3.43 -3.81 21.00
CA LEU A 18 -3.93 -3.86 19.62
C LEU A 18 -2.78 -4.06 18.62
N LEU A 19 -1.69 -3.32 18.75
CA LEU A 19 -0.53 -3.47 17.87
C LEU A 19 0.07 -4.88 17.96
N LYS A 20 0.11 -5.45 19.17
CA LYS A 20 0.54 -6.85 19.35
C LYS A 20 -0.40 -7.83 18.65
N GLU A 21 -1.71 -7.64 18.76
CA GLU A 21 -2.69 -8.46 18.04
C GLU A 21 -2.49 -8.41 16.52
N LEU A 22 -2.17 -7.24 15.97
CA LEU A 22 -2.02 -7.05 14.54
C LEU A 22 -0.68 -7.57 14.00
N PHE A 23 0.42 -7.28 14.68
CA PHE A 23 1.77 -7.38 14.11
C PHE A 23 2.63 -8.49 14.72
N ASP A 24 2.28 -9.03 15.91
CA ASP A 24 3.05 -10.15 16.48
C ASP A 24 2.89 -11.41 15.61
N PRO A 25 3.99 -11.94 15.04
CA PRO A 25 3.92 -13.07 14.14
C PRO A 25 3.55 -14.40 14.83
N GLN A 26 3.65 -14.48 16.15
CA GLN A 26 3.36 -15.70 16.90
C GLN A 26 1.98 -15.64 17.59
N GLN A 27 1.69 -14.53 18.27
CA GLN A 27 0.51 -14.36 19.10
C GLN A 27 -0.61 -13.58 18.40
N GLY A 28 -0.28 -12.75 17.42
CA GLY A 28 -1.21 -11.94 16.64
C GLY A 28 -1.61 -12.56 15.29
N ILE A 29 -2.19 -11.75 14.42
CA ILE A 29 -2.47 -12.12 13.02
C ILE A 29 -1.23 -11.96 12.13
N GLY A 30 -0.16 -11.32 12.62
CA GLY A 30 1.15 -11.26 12.01
C GLY A 30 1.19 -10.52 10.68
N ILE A 31 0.58 -9.34 10.60
CA ILE A 31 0.73 -8.46 9.42
C ILE A 31 2.22 -8.23 9.19
N SER A 32 2.69 -8.43 7.96
CA SER A 32 4.10 -8.38 7.58
C SER A 32 4.41 -7.33 6.51
N CYS A 33 3.41 -6.59 6.03
CA CYS A 33 3.58 -5.53 5.05
C CYS A 33 2.70 -4.34 5.39
N ILE A 34 3.26 -3.13 5.34
CA ILE A 34 2.57 -1.87 5.57
C ILE A 34 2.80 -0.95 4.38
N ARG A 35 1.78 -0.19 4.00
CA ARG A 35 1.90 0.93 3.07
C ARG A 35 1.67 2.23 3.82
N LEU A 36 2.69 3.08 3.86
CA LEU A 36 2.64 4.41 4.42
C LEU A 36 2.29 5.44 3.34
N THR A 37 1.78 6.57 3.77
CA THR A 37 1.64 7.74 2.91
C THR A 37 2.93 8.57 2.99
N LEU A 38 3.37 9.13 1.88
CA LEU A 38 4.45 10.10 1.80
C LEU A 38 3.81 11.49 1.71
N GLY A 39 3.70 12.16 2.85
CA GLY A 39 2.78 13.28 3.06
C GLY A 39 1.35 12.80 3.35
N ALA A 40 0.37 13.67 3.21
CA ALA A 40 -1.02 13.33 3.43
C ALA A 40 -1.59 12.43 2.32
N SER A 41 -2.54 11.58 2.69
CA SER A 41 -3.52 10.96 1.79
C SER A 41 -4.89 11.62 1.93
N ASP A 42 -5.85 11.13 1.19
CA ASP A 42 -7.25 11.53 1.32
C ASP A 42 -7.93 11.04 2.63
N LEU A 43 -7.25 10.19 3.41
CA LEU A 43 -7.67 9.75 4.75
C LEU A 43 -6.82 10.37 5.87
N ASN A 44 -6.44 11.62 5.75
CA ASN A 44 -5.88 12.42 6.83
C ASN A 44 -6.89 13.50 7.27
N SER A 45 -6.75 14.00 8.49
CA SER A 45 -7.58 15.10 9.00
C SER A 45 -7.42 16.41 8.22
N PHE A 46 -6.26 16.58 7.55
CA PHE A 46 -5.95 17.72 6.71
C PHE A 46 -4.86 17.35 5.70
N VAL A 47 -4.73 18.16 4.64
CA VAL A 47 -3.70 17.99 3.63
C VAL A 47 -2.40 18.64 4.09
N PHE A 48 -1.29 17.92 3.91
CA PHE A 48 0.07 18.43 4.12
C PHE A 48 1.05 17.71 3.19
N SER A 49 2.15 18.38 2.90
CA SER A 49 3.37 17.77 2.41
C SER A 49 4.52 18.04 3.40
N TYR A 50 5.69 17.49 3.14
CA TYR A 50 6.86 17.79 4.00
C TYR A 50 7.59 19.07 3.61
N ASP A 51 7.08 19.80 2.60
CA ASP A 51 7.68 21.05 2.12
C ASP A 51 6.59 22.00 1.61
N ASP A 52 5.61 22.31 2.46
CA ASP A 52 4.54 23.25 2.12
C ASP A 52 5.03 24.69 2.18
N MET A 53 4.83 25.42 1.08
CA MET A 53 5.26 26.81 0.95
C MET A 53 4.05 27.76 0.92
N PRO A 54 4.20 28.98 1.43
CA PRO A 54 3.21 30.05 1.22
C PRO A 54 2.95 30.27 -0.28
N ALA A 55 1.72 30.68 -0.61
CA ALA A 55 1.33 30.93 -1.99
C ALA A 55 2.35 31.82 -2.76
N GLY A 56 2.77 31.34 -3.92
CA GLY A 56 3.76 32.01 -4.77
C GLY A 56 5.20 31.95 -4.27
N LYS A 57 5.49 31.17 -3.24
CA LYS A 57 6.87 30.85 -2.79
C LYS A 57 7.26 29.46 -3.23
N GLU A 58 8.54 29.26 -3.44
CA GLU A 58 9.15 28.01 -3.88
C GLU A 58 10.38 27.71 -3.01
N ASP A 59 10.70 26.44 -2.84
CA ASP A 59 11.89 25.98 -2.09
C ASP A 59 12.68 24.91 -2.85
N PHE A 60 13.40 25.31 -3.89
CA PHE A 60 14.22 24.39 -4.71
C PHE A 60 15.38 23.74 -3.95
N GLU A 61 15.72 24.23 -2.77
CA GLU A 61 16.75 23.65 -1.91
C GLU A 61 16.17 22.78 -0.78
N LEU A 62 14.82 22.66 -0.70
CA LEU A 62 14.08 21.94 0.35
C LEU A 62 14.50 22.35 1.77
N LYS A 63 14.77 23.62 2.00
CA LYS A 63 15.19 24.14 3.33
C LYS A 63 14.10 24.00 4.38
N GLN A 64 12.83 23.98 3.93
CA GLN A 64 11.65 23.84 4.80
C GLN A 64 11.21 22.38 4.95
N PHE A 65 11.87 21.44 4.28
CA PHE A 65 11.52 20.02 4.36
C PHE A 65 11.53 19.53 5.82
N SER A 66 10.42 18.94 6.26
CA SER A 66 10.27 18.42 7.61
C SER A 66 9.22 17.31 7.68
N LEU A 67 9.54 16.22 8.40
CA LEU A 67 8.57 15.18 8.78
C LEU A 67 7.69 15.61 9.96
N ALA A 68 7.63 16.89 10.32
CA ALA A 68 7.02 17.37 11.57
C ALA A 68 5.64 16.77 11.85
N GLN A 69 4.79 16.62 10.84
CA GLN A 69 3.46 16.01 10.99
C GLN A 69 3.55 14.54 11.39
N ASP A 70 4.37 13.75 10.69
CA ASP A 70 4.51 12.32 10.96
C ASP A 70 5.20 12.01 12.30
N LEU A 71 5.96 12.97 12.85
CA LEU A 71 6.54 12.85 14.20
C LEU A 71 5.49 12.81 15.31
N HIS A 72 4.27 13.27 15.04
CA HIS A 72 3.18 13.24 16.02
C HIS A 72 2.42 11.90 16.04
N ASP A 73 2.40 11.17 14.94
CA ASP A 73 1.58 9.96 14.83
C ASP A 73 2.28 8.80 14.11
N VAL A 74 2.67 8.93 12.85
CA VAL A 74 3.22 7.81 12.07
C VAL A 74 4.52 7.27 12.67
N VAL A 75 5.47 8.13 12.98
CA VAL A 75 6.79 7.73 13.51
C VAL A 75 6.67 7.01 14.86
N PRO A 76 5.94 7.54 15.87
CA PRO A 76 5.73 6.82 17.13
C PRO A 76 5.07 5.46 16.94
N VAL A 77 3.99 5.38 16.14
CA VAL A 77 3.27 4.13 15.89
C VAL A 77 4.17 3.11 15.18
N MET A 78 4.91 3.53 14.16
CA MET A 78 5.83 2.64 13.44
C MET A 78 6.94 2.11 14.34
N ARG A 79 7.48 2.89 15.24
CA ARG A 79 8.46 2.43 16.24
C ARG A 79 7.88 1.37 17.17
N GLU A 80 6.63 1.55 17.62
CA GLU A 80 5.94 0.52 18.43
C GLU A 80 5.72 -0.77 17.62
N ILE A 81 5.35 -0.66 16.35
CA ILE A 81 5.18 -1.79 15.44
C ILE A 81 6.50 -2.54 15.21
N LEU A 82 7.57 -1.83 14.87
CA LEU A 82 8.89 -2.40 14.63
C LEU A 82 9.50 -3.03 15.88
N ALA A 83 9.17 -2.55 17.08
CA ALA A 83 9.53 -3.20 18.32
C ALA A 83 8.82 -4.55 18.53
N ILE A 84 7.66 -4.78 17.92
CA ILE A 84 6.92 -6.04 17.95
C ILE A 84 7.37 -6.98 16.83
N ASN A 85 7.53 -6.44 15.62
CA ASN A 85 7.94 -7.18 14.44
C ASN A 85 8.93 -6.33 13.60
N PRO A 86 10.24 -6.56 13.76
CA PRO A 86 11.26 -5.79 13.03
C PRO A 86 11.35 -6.13 11.53
N ASP A 87 10.76 -7.26 11.11
CA ASP A 87 10.85 -7.76 9.73
C ASP A 87 9.69 -7.30 8.83
N ILE A 88 8.96 -6.27 9.25
CA ILE A 88 7.87 -5.71 8.46
C ILE A 88 8.40 -5.01 7.20
N GLN A 89 7.86 -5.36 6.05
CA GLN A 89 8.10 -4.64 4.81
C GLN A 89 7.28 -3.35 4.75
N ILE A 90 7.94 -2.26 4.38
CA ILE A 90 7.33 -0.93 4.36
C ILE A 90 7.40 -0.34 2.95
N LEU A 91 6.23 -0.16 2.33
CA LEU A 91 6.07 0.64 1.12
C LEU A 91 5.60 2.05 1.48
N SER A 92 6.01 3.05 0.69
CA SER A 92 5.48 4.41 0.83
C SER A 92 5.01 4.97 -0.50
N SER A 93 3.90 5.72 -0.46
CA SER A 93 3.29 6.28 -1.67
C SER A 93 2.88 7.74 -1.46
N PRO A 94 3.27 8.69 -2.34
CA PRO A 94 2.75 10.05 -2.33
C PRO A 94 1.41 10.12 -3.06
N TRP A 95 0.47 10.90 -2.52
CA TRP A 95 -0.77 11.27 -3.23
C TRP A 95 -0.57 12.51 -4.10
N SER A 96 0.37 13.36 -3.74
CA SER A 96 0.75 14.56 -4.49
C SER A 96 2.15 15.02 -4.12
N ALA A 97 2.82 15.69 -5.04
CA ALA A 97 3.93 16.57 -4.71
C ALA A 97 3.42 17.80 -3.93
N PRO A 98 4.31 18.54 -3.22
CA PRO A 98 3.99 19.86 -2.69
C PRO A 98 3.33 20.77 -3.73
N ALA A 99 2.31 21.53 -3.33
CA ALA A 99 1.49 22.32 -4.27
C ALA A 99 2.33 23.29 -5.12
N TRP A 100 3.37 23.88 -4.54
CA TRP A 100 4.26 24.82 -5.25
C TRP A 100 5.05 24.17 -6.40
N MET A 101 5.25 22.84 -6.38
CA MET A 101 5.90 22.10 -7.46
C MET A 101 4.98 21.77 -8.63
N LYS A 102 3.68 22.09 -8.53
CA LYS A 102 2.65 21.65 -9.48
C LYS A 102 2.22 22.74 -10.42
N THR A 103 1.73 22.35 -11.61
CA THR A 103 1.31 23.26 -12.67
C THR A 103 0.11 24.14 -12.31
N ASN A 104 -0.71 23.68 -11.36
CA ASN A 104 -1.89 24.41 -10.88
C ASN A 104 -1.69 25.03 -9.49
N ALA A 105 -0.54 24.86 -8.88
CA ALA A 105 -0.23 25.32 -7.52
C ALA A 105 -1.30 24.93 -6.48
N ASP A 106 -1.93 23.75 -6.65
CA ASP A 106 -3.02 23.23 -5.81
C ASP A 106 -2.70 21.81 -5.35
N VAL A 107 -3.19 21.43 -4.18
CA VAL A 107 -3.03 20.07 -3.63
C VAL A 107 -3.80 19.01 -4.43
N ARG A 108 -4.83 19.41 -5.18
CA ARG A 108 -5.69 18.53 -5.98
C ARG A 108 -5.43 18.67 -7.48
N GLY A 109 -5.26 17.53 -8.17
CA GLY A 109 -5.01 17.48 -9.61
C GLY A 109 -3.69 18.17 -10.00
N GLY A 110 -3.61 18.71 -11.21
CA GLY A 110 -2.39 19.27 -11.77
C GLY A 110 -1.34 18.20 -12.07
N GLN A 111 -0.19 18.64 -12.56
CA GLN A 111 0.96 17.80 -12.89
C GLN A 111 2.21 18.38 -12.24
N LEU A 112 3.23 17.56 -12.03
CA LEU A 112 4.53 18.07 -11.60
C LEU A 112 5.15 18.94 -12.70
N ARG A 113 5.60 20.14 -12.34
CA ARG A 113 6.33 21.00 -13.26
C ARG A 113 7.68 20.38 -13.60
N LYS A 114 8.07 20.46 -14.87
CA LYS A 114 9.30 19.83 -15.37
C LYS A 114 10.56 20.33 -14.64
N GLU A 115 10.62 21.62 -14.37
CA GLU A 115 11.69 22.25 -13.61
C GLU A 115 11.80 21.74 -12.16
N CYS A 116 10.72 21.14 -11.61
CA CYS A 116 10.70 20.59 -10.27
C CYS A 116 11.10 19.09 -10.20
N TYR A 117 11.38 18.43 -11.34
CA TYR A 117 11.72 17.00 -11.33
C TYR A 117 12.96 16.71 -10.46
N GLY A 118 13.99 17.55 -10.55
CA GLY A 118 15.20 17.39 -9.74
C GLY A 118 14.94 17.51 -8.25
N VAL A 119 14.26 18.58 -7.85
CA VAL A 119 13.96 18.82 -6.43
C VAL A 119 12.94 17.81 -5.89
N TYR A 120 11.99 17.33 -6.69
CA TYR A 120 11.07 16.29 -6.25
C TYR A 120 11.77 14.94 -6.06
N ALA A 121 12.78 14.62 -6.86
CA ALA A 121 13.62 13.45 -6.60
C ALA A 121 14.44 13.60 -5.31
N ASP A 122 14.96 14.80 -5.00
CA ASP A 122 15.60 15.09 -3.72
C ASP A 122 14.62 14.98 -2.54
N TYR A 123 13.37 15.35 -2.74
CA TYR A 123 12.30 15.20 -1.75
C TYR A 123 12.09 13.72 -1.36
N PHE A 124 12.11 12.79 -2.33
CA PHE A 124 12.06 11.35 -2.03
C PHE A 124 13.29 10.88 -1.26
N VAL A 125 14.49 11.32 -1.66
CA VAL A 125 15.74 10.96 -0.95
C VAL A 125 15.67 11.43 0.49
N ARG A 126 15.31 12.70 0.73
CA ARG A 126 15.19 13.25 2.09
C ARG A 126 14.14 12.51 2.93
N TYR A 127 13.01 12.13 2.33
CA TYR A 127 12.00 11.34 3.03
C TYR A 127 12.57 9.99 3.51
N VAL A 128 13.20 9.24 2.62
CA VAL A 128 13.75 7.92 2.95
C VAL A 128 14.84 8.04 4.03
N GLU A 129 15.73 9.03 3.90
CA GLU A 129 16.78 9.28 4.88
C GLU A 129 16.20 9.70 6.24
N ALA A 130 15.25 10.64 6.25
CA ALA A 130 14.63 11.10 7.48
C ALA A 130 13.86 9.98 8.21
N MET A 131 13.15 9.11 7.48
CA MET A 131 12.49 7.94 8.07
C MET A 131 13.53 6.96 8.65
N ARG A 132 14.62 6.70 7.94
CA ARG A 132 15.73 5.87 8.43
C ARG A 132 16.37 6.45 9.69
N ASP A 133 16.55 7.76 9.79
CA ASP A 133 17.06 8.43 11.00
C ASP A 133 16.14 8.23 12.20
N HIS A 134 14.87 7.93 11.96
CA HIS A 134 13.91 7.55 12.99
C HIS A 134 13.81 6.02 13.22
N GLY A 135 14.66 5.23 12.56
CA GLY A 135 14.70 3.76 12.68
C GLY A 135 13.62 3.06 11.85
N ILE A 136 13.15 3.70 10.78
CA ILE A 136 12.11 3.19 9.87
C ILE A 136 12.71 3.08 8.47
N ASP A 137 13.14 1.89 8.08
CA ASP A 137 13.67 1.64 6.74
C ASP A 137 12.51 1.47 5.74
N ILE A 138 12.56 2.22 4.64
CA ILE A 138 11.57 2.16 3.56
C ILE A 138 12.06 1.19 2.49
N ASP A 139 11.40 0.04 2.33
CA ASP A 139 11.78 -0.99 1.36
C ASP A 139 11.51 -0.58 -0.07
N ALA A 140 10.40 0.10 -0.31
CA ALA A 140 10.06 0.61 -1.64
C ALA A 140 9.18 1.85 -1.58
N VAL A 141 9.25 2.67 -2.65
CA VAL A 141 8.33 3.79 -2.87
C VAL A 141 7.59 3.58 -4.19
N THR A 142 6.30 3.92 -4.21
CA THR A 142 5.64 4.16 -5.50
C THR A 142 5.87 5.60 -5.92
N VAL A 143 5.99 5.85 -7.23
CA VAL A 143 6.26 7.22 -7.71
C VAL A 143 5.07 8.13 -7.48
N GLN A 144 3.85 7.59 -7.58
CA GLN A 144 2.61 8.32 -7.38
C GLN A 144 1.47 7.35 -7.09
N ASN A 145 0.69 7.62 -6.04
CA ASN A 145 -0.61 6.96 -5.88
C ASN A 145 -1.57 7.40 -6.98
N GLU A 146 -2.18 6.44 -7.65
CA GLU A 146 -3.22 6.65 -8.67
C GLU A 146 -2.92 7.78 -9.68
N PRO A 147 -1.86 7.67 -10.50
CA PRO A 147 -1.39 8.75 -11.37
C PRO A 147 -2.41 9.20 -12.43
N LEU A 148 -3.49 8.46 -12.65
CA LEU A 148 -4.57 8.81 -13.58
C LEU A 148 -5.85 9.27 -12.85
N ASN A 149 -5.80 9.47 -11.53
CA ASN A 149 -6.92 9.95 -10.72
C ASN A 149 -6.61 11.33 -10.13
N SER A 150 -7.27 12.35 -10.63
CA SER A 150 -7.14 13.73 -10.15
C SER A 150 -8.29 14.17 -9.23
N ARG A 151 -9.07 13.22 -8.70
CA ARG A 151 -10.29 13.54 -7.93
C ARG A 151 -10.08 13.56 -6.43
N ASN A 152 -9.11 12.79 -5.92
CA ASN A 152 -8.77 12.77 -4.51
C ASN A 152 -8.14 14.10 -4.09
N THR A 153 -8.24 14.40 -2.82
CA THR A 153 -7.54 15.51 -2.18
C THR A 153 -6.65 14.96 -1.08
N PRO A 154 -5.32 14.93 -1.22
CA PRO A 154 -4.55 15.42 -2.37
C PRO A 154 -4.55 14.47 -3.58
N SER A 155 -4.07 14.93 -4.73
CA SER A 155 -3.85 14.12 -5.94
C SER A 155 -2.95 14.84 -6.94
N MET A 156 -2.32 14.07 -7.84
CA MET A 156 -1.51 14.60 -8.94
C MET A 156 -1.57 13.66 -10.14
N TYR A 157 -1.65 14.24 -11.33
CA TYR A 157 -1.74 13.47 -12.58
C TYR A 157 -0.36 13.28 -13.21
N TRP A 158 -0.05 12.05 -13.65
CA TRP A 158 1.18 11.69 -14.34
C TRP A 158 0.88 10.77 -15.52
N PHE A 159 1.49 11.02 -16.66
CA PHE A 159 1.52 10.07 -17.75
C PHE A 159 2.69 9.08 -17.61
N ALA A 160 2.56 7.90 -18.21
CA ALA A 160 3.59 6.87 -18.09
C ALA A 160 4.97 7.32 -18.63
N PHE A 161 4.97 8.08 -19.73
CA PHE A 161 6.22 8.61 -20.32
C PHE A 161 6.89 9.67 -19.44
N GLU A 162 6.11 10.47 -18.71
CA GLU A 162 6.63 11.45 -17.75
C GLU A 162 7.22 10.74 -16.53
N GLN A 163 6.55 9.69 -16.05
CA GLN A 163 7.05 8.88 -14.94
C GLN A 163 8.35 8.17 -15.34
N ALA A 164 8.44 7.62 -16.57
CA ALA A 164 9.66 7.02 -17.09
C ALA A 164 10.81 8.04 -17.17
N ASP A 165 10.52 9.26 -17.65
CA ASP A 165 11.51 10.33 -17.74
C ASP A 165 11.99 10.80 -16.37
N PHE A 166 11.08 10.93 -15.39
CA PHE A 166 11.44 11.25 -14.00
C PHE A 166 12.32 10.17 -13.37
N ILE A 167 11.98 8.89 -13.57
CA ILE A 167 12.74 7.78 -13.00
C ILE A 167 14.16 7.74 -13.58
N LYS A 168 14.30 7.76 -14.92
CA LYS A 168 15.59 7.57 -15.57
C LYS A 168 16.57 8.72 -15.36
N ASN A 169 16.06 9.96 -15.37
CA ASN A 169 16.92 11.15 -15.38
C ASN A 169 17.07 11.79 -13.99
N TYR A 170 16.20 11.46 -13.01
CA TYR A 170 16.21 12.12 -11.71
C TYR A 170 16.15 11.10 -10.56
N LEU A 171 15.05 10.40 -10.34
CA LEU A 171 14.84 9.60 -9.14
C LEU A 171 15.84 8.45 -9.01
N GLY A 172 15.99 7.64 -10.08
CA GLY A 172 16.89 6.50 -10.09
C GLY A 172 18.36 6.87 -9.88
N PRO A 173 18.91 7.87 -10.61
CA PRO A 173 20.24 8.39 -10.36
C PRO A 173 20.44 8.88 -8.93
N LYS A 174 19.50 9.67 -8.38
CA LYS A 174 19.61 10.22 -7.01
C LYS A 174 19.54 9.14 -5.93
N PHE A 175 18.70 8.12 -6.08
CA PHE A 175 18.67 6.97 -5.16
C PHE A 175 20.01 6.23 -5.16
N ARG A 176 20.59 6.04 -6.35
CA ARG A 176 21.92 5.42 -6.48
C ARG A 176 23.03 6.27 -5.86
N GLU A 177 23.03 7.58 -6.11
CA GLU A 177 23.99 8.53 -5.55
C GLU A 177 23.92 8.57 -4.02
N ALA A 178 22.71 8.55 -3.45
CA ALA A 178 22.48 8.51 -2.01
C ALA A 178 22.72 7.11 -1.39
N GLY A 179 23.07 6.10 -2.20
CA GLY A 179 23.31 4.74 -1.71
C GLY A 179 22.06 4.06 -1.13
N LEU A 180 20.86 4.45 -1.59
CA LEU A 180 19.60 3.90 -1.13
C LEU A 180 19.32 2.56 -1.81
N SER A 181 18.93 1.55 -1.01
CA SER A 181 18.44 0.25 -1.47
C SER A 181 16.93 0.23 -1.71
N THR A 182 16.24 1.31 -1.40
CA THR A 182 14.79 1.47 -1.56
C THR A 182 14.37 1.23 -3.01
N GLY A 183 13.45 0.29 -3.23
CA GLY A 183 12.93 -0.05 -4.55
C GLY A 183 12.02 1.05 -5.12
N ILE A 184 12.03 1.21 -6.44
CA ILE A 184 11.14 2.13 -7.16
C ILE A 184 10.05 1.29 -7.82
N VAL A 185 8.79 1.54 -7.47
CA VAL A 185 7.62 0.85 -7.98
C VAL A 185 6.77 1.83 -8.79
N VAL A 186 6.35 1.40 -9.98
CA VAL A 186 5.61 2.25 -10.91
C VAL A 186 4.12 1.98 -10.89
N PHE A 187 3.34 2.85 -11.50
CA PHE A 187 1.90 2.80 -11.71
C PHE A 187 1.10 3.03 -10.44
N ASP A 188 0.90 2.00 -9.58
CA ASP A 188 0.14 2.12 -8.31
C ASP A 188 -1.33 2.55 -8.55
N HIS A 189 -2.01 1.86 -9.50
CA HIS A 189 -3.37 2.18 -9.92
C HIS A 189 -4.13 0.94 -10.42
N ASN A 190 -5.34 1.15 -10.94
CA ASN A 190 -6.31 0.13 -11.30
C ASN A 190 -5.86 -0.84 -12.39
N CYS A 191 -6.33 -2.09 -12.31
CA CYS A 191 -6.06 -3.16 -13.25
C CYS A 191 -6.59 -2.92 -14.69
N ASP A 192 -7.34 -1.85 -14.94
CA ASP A 192 -7.83 -1.50 -16.29
C ASP A 192 -6.77 -0.84 -17.20
N ARG A 193 -5.55 -0.53 -16.68
CA ARG A 193 -4.49 0.13 -17.44
C ARG A 193 -3.11 -0.54 -17.25
N PRO A 194 -2.98 -1.85 -17.55
CA PRO A 194 -1.68 -2.55 -17.49
C PRO A 194 -0.65 -1.95 -18.46
N ASP A 195 -1.13 -1.32 -19.55
CA ASP A 195 -0.31 -0.63 -20.54
C ASP A 195 0.56 0.49 -19.93
N TYR A 196 0.14 1.09 -18.83
CA TYR A 196 0.92 2.12 -18.14
C TYR A 196 2.25 1.57 -17.61
N ALA A 197 2.23 0.49 -16.87
CA ALA A 197 3.44 -0.15 -16.35
C ALA A 197 4.36 -0.60 -17.48
N LEU A 198 3.79 -1.21 -18.54
CA LEU A 198 4.55 -1.65 -19.70
C LEU A 198 5.17 -0.47 -20.46
N ALA A 199 4.49 0.67 -20.56
CA ALA A 199 5.05 1.85 -21.18
C ALA A 199 6.30 2.36 -20.46
N VAL A 200 6.31 2.33 -19.11
CA VAL A 200 7.52 2.67 -18.33
C VAL A 200 8.63 1.63 -18.56
N TYR A 201 8.30 0.33 -18.59
CA TYR A 201 9.26 -0.74 -18.80
C TYR A 201 9.86 -0.75 -20.21
N ASN A 202 9.15 -0.22 -21.20
CA ASN A 202 9.62 -0.10 -22.57
C ASN A 202 10.71 0.97 -22.75
N ASP A 203 10.92 1.84 -21.76
CA ASP A 203 12.11 2.69 -21.68
C ASP A 203 13.20 1.93 -20.89
N PRO A 204 14.24 1.35 -21.55
CA PRO A 204 15.25 0.54 -20.87
C PRO A 204 16.07 1.33 -19.85
N GLU A 205 16.21 2.63 -20.05
CA GLU A 205 16.94 3.50 -19.13
C GLU A 205 16.13 3.80 -17.85
N ALA A 206 14.81 3.82 -17.94
CA ALA A 206 13.93 3.86 -16.76
C ALA A 206 13.84 2.47 -16.09
N ALA A 207 13.62 1.43 -16.88
CA ALA A 207 13.39 0.07 -16.41
C ALA A 207 14.53 -0.48 -15.52
N LYS A 208 15.78 -0.07 -15.76
CA LYS A 208 16.93 -0.51 -14.94
C LYS A 208 16.85 -0.06 -13.46
N TYR A 209 16.09 0.98 -13.17
CA TYR A 209 15.87 1.47 -11.81
C TYR A 209 14.60 0.94 -11.16
N VAL A 210 13.70 0.36 -11.94
CA VAL A 210 12.37 -0.05 -11.47
C VAL A 210 12.40 -1.48 -10.94
N THR A 211 11.91 -1.66 -9.71
CA THR A 211 11.77 -2.97 -9.07
C THR A 211 10.52 -3.69 -9.57
N GLY A 212 9.40 -2.98 -9.71
CA GLY A 212 8.14 -3.60 -10.09
C GLY A 212 7.02 -2.59 -10.36
N ALA A 213 5.81 -3.11 -10.53
CA ALA A 213 4.58 -2.32 -10.68
C ALA A 213 3.55 -2.67 -9.62
N ALA A 214 2.82 -1.65 -9.16
CA ALA A 214 1.77 -1.79 -8.17
C ALA A 214 0.38 -1.63 -8.79
N PHE A 215 -0.59 -2.38 -8.24
CA PHE A 215 -1.96 -2.43 -8.74
C PHE A 215 -2.99 -2.22 -7.65
N HIS A 216 -4.11 -1.57 -8.05
CA HIS A 216 -5.37 -1.46 -7.32
C HIS A 216 -6.47 -2.20 -8.07
N HIS A 217 -7.57 -2.57 -7.41
CA HIS A 217 -8.64 -3.32 -8.06
C HIS A 217 -10.01 -2.67 -7.88
N TYR A 218 -10.11 -1.37 -8.15
CA TYR A 218 -11.40 -0.68 -8.27
C TYR A 218 -11.97 -0.77 -9.69
N ARG A 219 -11.09 -1.07 -10.68
CA ARG A 219 -11.44 -1.27 -12.09
C ARG A 219 -10.53 -2.30 -12.73
N GLY A 220 -11.01 -2.90 -13.82
CA GLY A 220 -10.27 -3.89 -14.59
C GLY A 220 -10.37 -5.29 -13.98
N ASP A 221 -9.56 -6.18 -14.47
CA ASP A 221 -9.48 -7.58 -14.05
C ASP A 221 -8.10 -7.89 -13.48
N LEU A 222 -8.04 -8.74 -12.45
CA LEU A 222 -6.77 -9.11 -11.80
C LEU A 222 -5.76 -9.77 -12.75
N SER A 223 -6.21 -10.37 -13.86
CA SER A 223 -5.33 -10.92 -14.90
C SER A 223 -4.41 -9.89 -15.55
N ALA A 224 -4.70 -8.60 -15.42
CA ALA A 224 -3.79 -7.51 -15.81
C ALA A 224 -2.41 -7.63 -15.15
N MET A 225 -2.35 -8.09 -13.90
CA MET A 225 -1.10 -8.33 -13.19
C MET A 225 -0.30 -9.48 -13.85
N SER A 226 -0.98 -10.60 -14.19
CA SER A 226 -0.35 -11.70 -14.93
C SER A 226 0.15 -11.25 -16.30
N TYR A 227 -0.63 -10.44 -17.02
CA TYR A 227 -0.24 -9.89 -18.31
C TYR A 227 1.06 -9.06 -18.22
N VAL A 228 1.18 -8.21 -17.19
CA VAL A 228 2.41 -7.43 -16.97
C VAL A 228 3.57 -8.32 -16.57
N HIS A 229 3.34 -9.32 -15.69
CA HIS A 229 4.36 -10.27 -15.28
C HIS A 229 4.87 -11.12 -16.45
N GLU A 230 3.99 -11.62 -17.31
CA GLU A 230 4.38 -12.42 -18.49
C GLU A 230 5.22 -11.61 -19.48
N ALA A 231 4.91 -10.32 -19.64
CA ALA A 231 5.70 -9.42 -20.48
C ALA A 231 7.07 -9.07 -19.85
N ARG A 232 7.16 -8.99 -18.53
CA ARG A 232 8.37 -8.62 -17.79
C ARG A 232 8.51 -9.47 -16.51
N PRO A 233 8.89 -10.76 -16.68
CA PRO A 233 9.04 -11.68 -15.54
C PRO A 233 10.21 -11.33 -14.60
N ASP A 234 11.08 -10.44 -15.03
CA ASP A 234 12.16 -9.86 -14.23
C ASP A 234 11.68 -8.75 -13.27
N LYS A 235 10.42 -8.32 -13.37
CA LYS A 235 9.81 -7.26 -12.55
C LYS A 235 8.79 -7.84 -11.60
N GLU A 236 8.77 -7.26 -10.40
CA GLU A 236 7.86 -7.66 -9.35
C GLU A 236 6.46 -7.07 -9.54
N ILE A 237 5.46 -7.78 -9.03
CA ILE A 237 4.08 -7.30 -8.97
C ILE A 237 3.69 -7.09 -7.52
N TYR A 238 3.12 -5.93 -7.25
CA TYR A 238 2.59 -5.54 -5.94
C TYR A 238 1.09 -5.27 -6.04
N PHE A 239 0.34 -5.65 -5.02
CA PHE A 239 -1.05 -5.22 -4.86
C PHE A 239 -1.12 -4.28 -3.66
N THR A 240 -1.37 -3.02 -3.92
CA THR A 240 -1.14 -1.94 -2.96
C THR A 240 -2.40 -1.30 -2.42
N GLU A 241 -3.57 -1.59 -3.04
CA GLU A 241 -4.81 -0.99 -2.52
C GLU A 241 -6.08 -1.68 -3.02
N GLN A 242 -6.99 -1.90 -2.09
CA GLN A 242 -8.41 -2.17 -2.32
C GLN A 242 -9.19 -1.90 -1.04
N MET A 243 -10.22 -1.09 -1.13
CA MET A 243 -11.17 -0.88 -0.03
C MET A 243 -12.09 -2.10 0.14
N THR A 244 -12.37 -2.45 1.40
CA THR A 244 -13.46 -3.35 1.75
C THR A 244 -14.45 -2.60 2.64
N THR A 245 -15.73 -2.79 2.37
CA THR A 245 -16.81 -2.23 3.19
C THR A 245 -17.85 -3.29 3.48
N GLU A 246 -18.41 -3.25 4.67
CA GLU A 246 -19.61 -3.99 5.02
C GLU A 246 -20.83 -3.15 4.61
N ARG A 247 -21.82 -3.80 3.99
CA ARG A 247 -23.05 -3.09 3.65
C ARG A 247 -23.92 -2.97 4.91
N PRO A 248 -24.49 -1.79 5.19
CA PRO A 248 -25.42 -1.61 6.30
C PRO A 248 -26.53 -2.66 6.28
N GLY A 249 -26.80 -3.27 7.42
CA GLY A 249 -27.87 -4.28 7.56
C GLY A 249 -27.49 -5.71 7.18
N GLN A 250 -26.29 -6.00 6.71
CA GLN A 250 -25.82 -7.38 6.56
C GLN A 250 -25.49 -7.97 7.94
N ARG A 251 -26.17 -9.08 8.28
CA ARG A 251 -25.94 -9.80 9.55
C ARG A 251 -24.75 -10.75 9.50
N GLN A 252 -24.20 -11.04 8.32
CA GLN A 252 -23.08 -11.94 8.13
C GLN A 252 -22.04 -11.28 7.24
N ILE A 253 -20.80 -11.33 7.70
CA ILE A 253 -19.63 -10.90 6.92
C ILE A 253 -19.41 -11.93 5.81
N ALA A 254 -19.48 -11.51 4.56
CA ALA A 254 -19.22 -12.37 3.41
C ALA A 254 -17.68 -12.52 3.20
N ILE A 255 -17.03 -13.26 4.12
CA ILE A 255 -15.57 -13.43 4.11
C ILE A 255 -15.10 -14.22 2.87
N ALA A 256 -15.80 -15.31 2.51
CA ALA A 256 -15.35 -16.21 1.48
C ALA A 256 -15.15 -15.52 0.11
N PRO A 257 -16.11 -14.76 -0.44
CA PRO A 257 -15.90 -14.02 -1.68
C PRO A 257 -14.78 -12.97 -1.60
N ALA A 258 -14.62 -12.35 -0.43
CA ALA A 258 -13.55 -11.36 -0.24
C ALA A 258 -12.17 -12.02 -0.21
N VAL A 259 -12.00 -13.14 0.50
CA VAL A 259 -10.75 -13.92 0.53
C VAL A 259 -10.44 -14.49 -0.86
N GLU A 260 -11.45 -15.05 -1.55
CA GLU A 260 -11.28 -15.56 -2.90
C GLU A 260 -10.72 -14.48 -3.85
N ARG A 261 -11.32 -13.31 -3.86
CA ARG A 261 -10.91 -12.21 -4.73
C ARG A 261 -9.61 -11.56 -4.26
N LEU A 262 -9.52 -11.15 -3.00
CA LEU A 262 -8.47 -10.26 -2.50
C LEU A 262 -7.22 -11.00 -2.00
N ILE A 263 -7.31 -12.29 -1.71
CA ILE A 263 -6.14 -13.07 -1.34
C ILE A 263 -5.80 -14.05 -2.46
N VAL A 264 -6.70 -15.00 -2.75
CA VAL A 264 -6.42 -16.08 -3.71
C VAL A 264 -6.24 -15.51 -5.14
N GLY A 265 -7.17 -14.64 -5.56
CA GLY A 265 -7.12 -14.02 -6.89
C GLY A 265 -5.87 -13.17 -7.11
N ILE A 266 -5.53 -12.32 -6.14
CA ILE A 266 -4.34 -11.46 -6.23
C ILE A 266 -3.06 -12.30 -6.25
N MET A 267 -2.92 -13.26 -5.34
CA MET A 267 -1.72 -14.11 -5.28
C MET A 267 -1.57 -14.99 -6.51
N ARG A 268 -2.66 -15.47 -7.12
CA ARG A 268 -2.63 -16.23 -8.38
C ARG A 268 -2.16 -15.39 -9.56
N ASN A 269 -2.31 -14.07 -9.48
CA ASN A 269 -1.86 -13.12 -10.49
C ASN A 269 -0.50 -12.48 -10.13
N TRP A 270 0.39 -13.25 -9.48
CA TRP A 270 1.81 -12.94 -9.27
C TRP A 270 2.12 -11.83 -8.26
N SER A 271 1.16 -11.31 -7.54
CA SER A 271 1.46 -10.32 -6.51
C SER A 271 2.29 -10.91 -5.37
N ARG A 272 3.25 -10.13 -4.87
CA ARG A 272 4.09 -10.47 -3.72
C ARG A 272 3.44 -10.13 -2.38
N ASN A 273 2.47 -9.25 -2.38
CA ASN A 273 1.78 -8.76 -1.19
C ASN A 273 0.30 -8.50 -1.48
N VAL A 274 -0.45 -8.28 -0.41
CA VAL A 274 -1.80 -7.72 -0.46
C VAL A 274 -1.91 -6.65 0.59
N VAL A 275 -2.14 -5.42 0.16
CA VAL A 275 -2.43 -4.29 1.03
C VAL A 275 -3.84 -3.79 0.76
N LEU A 276 -4.62 -3.65 1.83
CA LEU A 276 -6.00 -3.15 1.77
C LEU A 276 -6.06 -1.71 2.28
N TRP A 277 -7.03 -0.97 1.81
CA TRP A 277 -7.32 0.40 2.17
C TRP A 277 -8.49 0.43 3.16
N ASN A 278 -8.39 0.81 4.41
CA ASN A 278 -7.26 1.28 5.23
C ASN A 278 -7.19 0.46 6.54
N LEU A 279 -6.21 0.73 7.43
CA LEU A 279 -6.08 -0.02 8.68
C LEU A 279 -7.16 0.36 9.71
N ALA A 280 -7.41 1.64 9.92
CA ALA A 280 -8.34 2.10 10.94
C ALA A 280 -9.06 3.39 10.55
N ALA A 281 -10.32 3.48 10.95
CA ALA A 281 -11.16 4.67 10.89
C ALA A 281 -12.01 4.73 12.17
N ASP A 282 -12.66 5.87 12.42
CA ASP A 282 -13.64 5.98 13.49
C ASP A 282 -15.03 5.47 13.08
N PRO A 283 -16.07 5.50 13.95
CA PRO A 283 -17.43 5.08 13.61
C PRO A 283 -18.10 5.88 12.47
N LEU A 284 -17.57 7.04 12.10
CA LEU A 284 -18.07 7.86 11.00
C LEU A 284 -17.22 7.69 9.71
N ASN A 285 -16.24 6.80 9.72
CA ASN A 285 -15.21 6.60 8.70
C ASN A 285 -14.26 7.79 8.54
N ASP A 286 -14.11 8.60 9.59
CA ASP A 286 -13.10 9.66 9.66
C ASP A 286 -11.73 9.10 10.11
N PRO A 287 -10.59 9.81 9.88
CA PRO A 287 -10.53 11.10 9.21
C PRO A 287 -10.53 10.96 7.69
N HIS A 288 -10.99 11.99 7.02
CA HIS A 288 -10.81 12.19 5.59
C HIS A 288 -10.64 13.68 5.28
N THR A 289 -9.96 13.98 4.19
CA THR A 289 -9.79 15.37 3.75
C THR A 289 -11.10 15.91 3.16
N ASP A 290 -11.30 17.21 3.25
CA ASP A 290 -12.40 17.89 2.59
C ASP A 290 -12.29 17.81 1.06
N ASN A 291 -13.43 17.86 0.38
CA ASN A 291 -13.54 18.00 -1.07
C ASN A 291 -12.75 16.95 -1.88
N GLY A 292 -12.94 15.67 -1.55
CA GLY A 292 -12.33 14.56 -2.29
C GLY A 292 -11.71 13.48 -1.42
N GLY A 293 -11.82 13.58 -0.11
CA GLY A 293 -11.54 12.49 0.81
C GLY A 293 -12.64 11.44 0.80
N CYS A 294 -12.29 10.20 1.11
CA CYS A 294 -13.22 9.08 1.08
C CYS A 294 -14.05 9.00 2.37
N SER A 295 -15.28 9.48 2.35
CA SER A 295 -16.21 9.43 3.48
C SER A 295 -16.83 8.04 3.74
N MET A 296 -16.57 7.04 2.88
CA MET A 296 -17.11 5.67 2.99
C MET A 296 -16.02 4.61 3.20
N CYS A 297 -14.77 5.00 3.35
CA CYS A 297 -13.64 4.09 3.48
C CYS A 297 -13.56 3.54 4.90
N GLN A 298 -14.28 2.45 5.13
CA GLN A 298 -14.21 1.72 6.40
C GLN A 298 -12.80 1.13 6.60
N GLY A 299 -12.23 1.31 7.79
CA GLY A 299 -10.98 0.66 8.16
C GLY A 299 -11.13 -0.85 8.39
N ALA A 300 -10.02 -1.57 8.39
CA ALA A 300 -10.00 -2.94 8.93
C ALA A 300 -10.43 -2.96 10.41
N LEU A 301 -10.20 -1.86 11.08
CA LEU A 301 -10.63 -1.59 12.45
C LEU A 301 -11.51 -0.33 12.48
N THR A 302 -12.54 -0.36 13.33
CA THR A 302 -13.24 0.84 13.78
C THR A 302 -12.79 1.14 15.20
N ILE A 303 -12.19 2.31 15.42
CA ILE A 303 -11.63 2.74 16.70
C ILE A 303 -12.47 3.89 17.27
N ASP A 304 -13.03 3.69 18.46
CA ASP A 304 -13.65 4.75 19.25
C ASP A 304 -12.97 4.78 20.63
N LYS A 305 -12.03 5.71 20.81
CA LYS A 305 -11.12 5.75 21.96
C LYS A 305 -10.39 4.40 22.13
N ASP A 306 -10.61 3.68 23.22
CA ASP A 306 -10.02 2.36 23.48
C ASP A 306 -10.90 1.20 23.01
N SER A 307 -12.10 1.48 22.52
CA SER A 307 -12.99 0.47 21.95
C SER A 307 -12.60 0.16 20.50
N VAL A 308 -12.43 -1.10 20.16
CA VAL A 308 -12.00 -1.54 18.83
C VAL A 308 -12.93 -2.61 18.30
N SER A 309 -13.56 -2.34 17.16
CA SER A 309 -14.29 -3.33 16.35
C SER A 309 -13.46 -3.79 15.17
N ARG A 310 -13.55 -5.07 14.83
CA ARG A 310 -12.83 -5.69 13.70
C ARG A 310 -13.79 -5.89 12.54
N ASN A 311 -13.48 -5.27 11.43
CA ASN A 311 -14.29 -5.26 10.21
C ASN A 311 -13.83 -6.32 9.20
N LEU A 312 -14.52 -6.44 8.08
CA LEU A 312 -14.25 -7.43 7.04
C LEU A 312 -12.76 -7.48 6.62
N ALA A 313 -12.15 -6.34 6.40
CA ALA A 313 -10.74 -6.28 5.96
C ALA A 313 -9.77 -6.91 6.98
N TYR A 314 -10.03 -6.76 8.30
CA TYR A 314 -9.24 -7.43 9.33
C TYR A 314 -9.25 -8.95 9.13
N TYR A 315 -10.44 -9.54 8.97
CA TYR A 315 -10.56 -10.98 8.80
C TYR A 315 -10.01 -11.47 7.47
N VAL A 316 -10.18 -10.71 6.39
CA VAL A 316 -9.58 -11.03 5.08
C VAL A 316 -8.06 -11.12 5.18
N ILE A 317 -7.42 -10.12 5.79
CA ILE A 317 -5.96 -10.13 5.99
C ILE A 317 -5.56 -11.27 6.93
N ALA A 318 -6.27 -11.48 8.04
CA ALA A 318 -5.95 -12.52 9.02
C ALA A 318 -5.96 -13.92 8.42
N HIS A 319 -6.84 -14.19 7.43
CA HIS A 319 -6.88 -15.50 6.74
C HIS A 319 -5.59 -15.82 5.98
N ALA A 320 -4.82 -14.83 5.60
CA ALA A 320 -3.53 -15.03 4.95
C ALA A 320 -2.35 -14.76 5.91
N SER A 321 -2.31 -13.59 6.52
CA SER A 321 -1.13 -13.12 7.27
C SER A 321 -0.77 -14.03 8.45
N LYS A 322 -1.75 -14.67 9.08
CA LYS A 322 -1.52 -15.63 10.17
C LYS A 322 -0.74 -16.87 9.74
N PHE A 323 -0.89 -17.31 8.50
CA PHE A 323 -0.41 -18.61 8.01
C PHE A 323 0.63 -18.48 6.90
N VAL A 324 0.51 -17.49 6.02
CA VAL A 324 1.44 -17.24 4.92
C VAL A 324 2.46 -16.20 5.36
N ARG A 325 3.66 -16.68 5.68
CA ARG A 325 4.73 -15.85 6.23
C ARG A 325 5.66 -15.31 5.15
N PRO A 326 6.41 -14.21 5.40
CA PRO A 326 7.49 -13.79 4.53
C PRO A 326 8.42 -14.95 4.17
N GLY A 327 8.82 -15.03 2.90
CA GLY A 327 9.58 -16.17 2.38
C GLY A 327 8.74 -17.31 1.82
N SER A 328 7.42 -17.30 2.01
CA SER A 328 6.52 -18.28 1.38
C SER A 328 6.56 -18.18 -0.15
N VAL A 329 6.62 -19.31 -0.83
CA VAL A 329 6.67 -19.37 -2.29
C VAL A 329 5.34 -19.87 -2.84
N ARG A 330 4.74 -19.08 -3.73
CA ARG A 330 3.53 -19.49 -4.44
C ARG A 330 3.84 -20.65 -5.40
N ILE A 331 3.05 -21.70 -5.31
CA ILE A 331 3.08 -22.81 -6.27
C ILE A 331 1.87 -22.75 -7.21
N ALA A 332 1.92 -23.53 -8.29
CA ALA A 332 0.80 -23.65 -9.20
C ALA A 332 -0.45 -24.18 -8.49
N SER A 333 -1.59 -23.64 -8.84
CA SER A 333 -2.89 -24.04 -8.30
C SER A 333 -3.94 -24.11 -9.38
N THR A 334 -4.83 -25.08 -9.27
CA THR A 334 -6.02 -25.19 -10.10
C THR A 334 -7.23 -24.68 -9.32
N ALA A 335 -8.16 -24.11 -10.02
CA ALA A 335 -9.42 -23.63 -9.46
C ALA A 335 -10.56 -24.14 -10.33
N PRO A 336 -11.30 -25.20 -9.94
CA PRO A 336 -12.53 -25.64 -10.62
C PRO A 336 -13.73 -24.72 -10.32
N GLY A 337 -14.82 -24.79 -11.08
CA GLY A 337 -15.99 -23.89 -11.15
C GLY A 337 -16.66 -23.34 -9.88
N ASP A 338 -17.49 -24.03 -9.12
CA ASP A 338 -18.32 -23.49 -8.01
C ASP A 338 -17.78 -23.89 -6.61
N ARG A 339 -17.54 -22.94 -5.62
CA ARG A 339 -16.56 -23.22 -4.55
C ARG A 339 -16.75 -22.54 -3.19
N SER A 340 -16.40 -23.26 -2.13
CA SER A 340 -15.96 -22.71 -0.85
C SER A 340 -14.43 -22.86 -0.70
N VAL A 341 -13.78 -21.84 -0.15
CA VAL A 341 -12.33 -21.84 0.12
C VAL A 341 -12.10 -22.00 1.62
N SER A 342 -11.30 -22.99 2.00
CA SER A 342 -10.77 -23.10 3.35
C SER A 342 -9.23 -23.20 3.32
N ILE A 343 -8.57 -22.57 4.26
CA ILE A 343 -7.12 -22.67 4.45
C ILE A 343 -6.90 -23.60 5.66
N CYS A 344 -6.14 -24.67 5.48
CA CYS A 344 -5.77 -25.55 6.57
C CYS A 344 -4.30 -25.92 6.50
N GLU A 345 -3.68 -26.17 7.65
CA GLU A 345 -2.33 -26.70 7.72
C GLU A 345 -2.30 -28.16 7.20
N ASP A 346 -1.25 -28.51 6.46
CA ASP A 346 -1.04 -29.89 6.06
C ASP A 346 -0.50 -30.70 7.25
N GLU A 347 -1.33 -31.51 7.85
CA GLU A 347 -0.96 -32.34 9.00
C GLU A 347 0.25 -33.24 8.75
N GLN A 348 0.56 -33.60 7.51
CA GLN A 348 1.69 -34.45 7.13
C GLN A 348 2.96 -33.66 6.78
N ARG A 349 2.85 -32.33 6.61
CA ARG A 349 3.95 -31.42 6.25
C ARG A 349 3.80 -30.11 6.99
N PRO A 350 4.31 -30.00 8.21
CA PRO A 350 4.29 -28.75 8.95
C PRO A 350 4.97 -27.65 8.13
N ASN A 351 4.38 -26.46 8.14
CA ASN A 351 4.71 -25.28 7.30
C ASN A 351 4.25 -25.37 5.83
N VAL A 352 3.42 -26.31 5.45
CA VAL A 352 2.71 -26.33 4.17
C VAL A 352 1.24 -26.05 4.43
N PHE A 353 0.78 -24.90 3.98
CA PHE A 353 -0.63 -24.52 4.07
C PHE A 353 -1.35 -24.85 2.76
N ARG A 354 -2.46 -25.57 2.90
CA ARG A 354 -3.33 -25.91 1.77
C ARG A 354 -4.56 -25.03 1.80
N THR A 355 -4.85 -24.37 0.70
CA THR A 355 -6.17 -23.82 0.46
C THR A 355 -7.03 -24.93 -0.13
N ASN A 356 -7.93 -25.50 0.65
CA ASN A 356 -8.91 -26.46 0.16
C ASN A 356 -10.07 -25.67 -0.46
N VAL A 357 -10.30 -25.94 -1.74
CA VAL A 357 -11.50 -25.46 -2.43
C VAL A 357 -12.41 -26.68 -2.54
N THR A 358 -13.49 -26.70 -1.76
CA THR A 358 -14.50 -27.75 -1.84
C THR A 358 -15.61 -27.35 -2.80
N GLU A 359 -15.80 -28.15 -3.83
CA GLU A 359 -17.00 -28.09 -4.66
C GLU A 359 -18.20 -28.70 -3.90
N HIS A 360 -19.38 -28.20 -4.15
CA HIS A 360 -20.62 -28.90 -3.78
C HIS A 360 -20.78 -30.27 -4.50
N ALA A 361 -19.84 -30.66 -5.34
CA ALA A 361 -19.82 -31.91 -6.09
C ALA A 361 -18.64 -32.86 -5.75
N GLY A 362 -17.91 -32.64 -4.64
CA GLY A 362 -17.01 -33.67 -4.07
C GLY A 362 -15.59 -33.76 -4.65
N VAL A 363 -15.07 -32.78 -5.35
CA VAL A 363 -13.68 -32.72 -5.80
C VAL A 363 -12.93 -31.62 -5.05
N ALA A 364 -11.90 -31.98 -4.29
CA ALA A 364 -11.02 -31.03 -3.60
C ALA A 364 -9.83 -30.66 -4.49
N ALA A 365 -9.66 -29.37 -4.78
CA ALA A 365 -8.42 -28.83 -5.36
C ALA A 365 -7.56 -28.22 -4.23
N ASN A 366 -6.31 -28.64 -4.13
CA ASN A 366 -5.39 -28.20 -3.10
C ASN A 366 -4.41 -27.18 -3.65
N VAL A 367 -4.28 -26.02 -3.00
CA VAL A 367 -3.19 -25.07 -3.24
C VAL A 367 -2.24 -25.21 -2.05
N ALA A 368 -1.00 -25.65 -2.30
CA ALA A 368 0.01 -25.69 -1.26
C ALA A 368 0.92 -24.46 -1.37
N VAL A 369 1.16 -23.80 -0.24
CA VAL A 369 2.15 -22.75 -0.09
C VAL A 369 3.28 -23.33 0.76
N ARG A 370 4.52 -23.26 0.29
CA ARG A 370 5.69 -23.69 1.03
C ARG A 370 6.32 -22.48 1.68
N THR A 371 6.52 -22.51 2.98
CA THR A 371 7.27 -21.49 3.74
C THR A 371 8.76 -21.77 3.70
#